data_5692bffd46e628ace838fab17897ce4c
#
_entry.id   5692bffd46e628ace838fab17897ce4c
#
_cell.length_a   1.000
_cell.length_b   1.000
_cell.length_c   1.000
_cell.angle_alpha   90.00
_cell.angle_beta   90.00
_cell.angle_gamma   90.00
#
_symmetry.space_group_name_H-M   'P 1'
#
loop_
_entity.id
_entity.type
_entity.pdbx_description
1 polymer ?
#
loop_
_entity_poly.entity_id
_entity_poly.type
_entity_poly.pdbx_seq_one_letter_code
_entity_poly.pdbx_strand_id
1 'polypeptide(L)'
;GFIGERQVKLSPMVVDIEEHDPLTASLYITDIGYYPKAENHHVKRCEGIDQYVLIYCVDGCGWYTIGGKKYEVKQNQYFILPKNEPHEYGTNDNGSWTIYWLHFRGEHASIFAEGASKPIEINVAVNSRIGDRLNIFEEILTTLQYQEDVEDLRYASSLLHHFLASMRYLRQFRRAKHAEPNHDSNINIVDAAIHYMEENIENNIKLQDVQKYVGYSATYFNALFKKQTGYSPLQYFNRMKMNHACKLLSDTNLRINQICYKLGIEDSLYFSRLFSKTIGVSPSEYRKSSEKKE
;
A
#
# COMPACT_ATOMS: atom_id res chain seq x y z
N GLY A 1 5.70 -19.47 13.38
CA GLY A 1 5.01 -18.41 12.66
C GLY A 1 5.14 -17.09 13.37
N PHE A 2 4.86 -16.01 12.68
CA PHE A 2 4.94 -14.64 13.21
C PHE A 2 3.55 -14.16 13.62
N ILE A 3 3.45 -13.33 14.68
CA ILE A 3 2.16 -12.81 15.13
C ILE A 3 1.52 -11.96 14.02
N GLY A 4 0.33 -12.39 13.57
CA GLY A 4 -0.39 -11.71 12.48
C GLY A 4 0.07 -12.09 11.07
N GLU A 5 0.87 -13.14 10.92
CA GLU A 5 1.21 -13.68 9.60
C GLU A 5 -0.02 -14.20 8.87
N ARG A 6 0.00 -14.07 7.58
CA ARG A 6 -1.00 -14.64 6.67
C ARG A 6 -0.27 -15.27 5.50
N GLN A 7 -0.63 -16.50 5.17
CA GLN A 7 -0.04 -17.18 4.03
C GLN A 7 -1.01 -18.20 3.44
N VAL A 8 -0.89 -18.39 2.15
CA VAL A 8 -1.57 -19.44 1.40
C VAL A 8 -0.50 -20.20 0.63
N LYS A 9 -0.55 -21.51 0.74
CA LYS A 9 0.23 -22.43 -0.07
C LYS A 9 -0.73 -23.31 -0.84
N LEU A 10 -0.71 -23.18 -2.17
CA LEU A 10 -1.57 -23.97 -3.02
C LEU A 10 -1.13 -25.44 -3.04
N SER A 11 -2.10 -26.33 -3.06
CA SER A 11 -1.81 -27.77 -3.16
C SER A 11 -1.22 -28.13 -4.53
N PRO A 12 -0.43 -29.20 -4.64
CA PRO A 12 0.10 -29.65 -5.93
C PRO A 12 -0.98 -29.85 -6.99
N MET A 13 -2.17 -30.30 -6.61
CA MET A 13 -3.30 -30.49 -7.52
C MET A 13 -3.82 -29.14 -8.07
N VAL A 14 -3.89 -28.11 -7.24
CA VAL A 14 -4.29 -26.76 -7.67
C VAL A 14 -3.25 -26.16 -8.58
N VAL A 15 -1.97 -26.30 -8.26
CA VAL A 15 -0.84 -25.84 -9.09
C VAL A 15 -0.87 -26.54 -10.46
N ASP A 16 -1.19 -27.83 -10.52
CA ASP A 16 -1.34 -28.57 -11.78
C ASP A 16 -2.49 -28.02 -12.63
N ILE A 17 -3.61 -27.63 -12.01
CA ILE A 17 -4.71 -26.96 -12.72
C ILE A 17 -4.24 -25.64 -13.32
N GLU A 18 -3.54 -24.80 -12.55
CA GLU A 18 -3.03 -23.51 -13.04
C GLU A 18 -2.03 -23.67 -14.20
N GLU A 19 -1.18 -24.67 -14.13
CA GLU A 19 -0.18 -24.97 -15.18
C GLU A 19 -0.80 -25.36 -16.50
N HIS A 20 -1.98 -25.97 -16.51
CA HIS A 20 -2.67 -26.46 -17.70
C HIS A 20 -3.87 -25.59 -18.14
N ASP A 21 -4.31 -24.65 -17.32
CA ASP A 21 -5.41 -23.73 -17.69
C ASP A 21 -4.92 -22.66 -18.66
N PRO A 22 -5.63 -22.39 -19.76
CA PRO A 22 -5.20 -21.45 -20.80
C PRO A 22 -4.96 -20.01 -20.33
N LEU A 23 -5.62 -19.57 -19.24
CA LEU A 23 -5.49 -18.23 -18.73
C LEU A 23 -4.40 -18.11 -17.65
N THR A 24 -4.21 -19.15 -16.84
CA THR A 24 -3.25 -19.11 -15.73
C THR A 24 -1.86 -19.61 -16.11
N ALA A 25 -1.73 -20.51 -17.09
CA ALA A 25 -0.44 -21.13 -17.47
C ALA A 25 0.67 -20.13 -17.79
N SER A 26 0.32 -18.92 -18.26
CA SER A 26 1.30 -17.89 -18.56
C SER A 26 1.94 -17.28 -17.32
N LEU A 27 1.21 -17.19 -16.20
CA LEU A 27 1.69 -16.61 -14.94
C LEU A 27 0.74 -16.98 -13.79
N TYR A 28 1.21 -17.68 -12.79
CA TYR A 28 0.40 -18.13 -11.65
C TYR A 28 1.21 -18.19 -10.35
N ILE A 29 0.49 -18.19 -9.24
CA ILE A 29 1.06 -18.19 -7.87
C ILE A 29 1.04 -19.62 -7.33
N THR A 30 2.11 -20.00 -6.65
CA THR A 30 2.14 -21.27 -5.90
C THR A 30 2.04 -21.05 -4.39
N ASP A 31 2.60 -19.97 -3.92
CA ASP A 31 2.60 -19.58 -2.51
C ASP A 31 2.55 -18.04 -2.41
N ILE A 32 1.86 -17.52 -1.41
CA ILE A 32 1.76 -16.09 -1.17
C ILE A 32 1.61 -15.81 0.32
N GLY A 33 2.17 -14.71 0.81
CA GLY A 33 1.99 -14.35 2.21
C GLY A 33 2.48 -12.96 2.60
N TYR A 34 2.12 -12.63 3.83
CA TYR A 34 2.49 -11.41 4.52
C TYR A 34 3.04 -11.76 5.90
N TYR A 35 4.26 -11.33 6.19
CA TYR A 35 4.91 -11.52 7.48
C TYR A 35 5.19 -10.18 8.13
N PRO A 36 4.39 -9.78 9.14
CA PRO A 36 4.64 -8.56 9.89
C PRO A 36 5.74 -8.80 10.92
N LYS A 37 6.69 -7.87 11.01
CA LYS A 37 7.77 -7.87 12.02
C LYS A 37 8.40 -9.24 12.23
N ALA A 38 8.73 -9.92 11.14
CA ALA A 38 9.34 -11.22 11.17
C ALA A 38 10.76 -11.12 11.75
N GLU A 39 10.91 -11.53 13.00
CA GLU A 39 12.18 -11.61 13.74
C GLU A 39 12.82 -12.98 13.53
N ASN A 40 14.15 -13.02 13.46
CA ASN A 40 14.90 -14.27 13.26
C ASN A 40 14.42 -15.10 12.05
N HIS A 41 13.89 -14.42 11.05
CA HIS A 41 13.46 -15.08 9.82
C HIS A 41 14.67 -15.56 9.05
N HIS A 42 14.70 -16.86 8.73
CA HIS A 42 15.81 -17.47 8.00
C HIS A 42 15.31 -18.61 7.14
N VAL A 43 15.63 -18.56 5.86
CA VAL A 43 15.32 -19.61 4.89
C VAL A 43 16.57 -19.89 4.07
N LYS A 44 16.90 -21.17 3.92
CA LYS A 44 18.02 -21.65 3.11
C LYS A 44 17.56 -22.74 2.16
N ARG A 45 17.86 -22.58 0.87
CA ARG A 45 17.58 -23.55 -0.19
C ARG A 45 18.84 -23.85 -0.99
N CYS A 46 19.54 -24.91 -0.58
CA CYS A 46 20.86 -25.26 -1.14
C CYS A 46 20.81 -25.66 -2.62
N GLU A 47 19.66 -26.13 -3.12
CA GLU A 47 19.45 -26.53 -4.53
C GLU A 47 18.50 -25.60 -5.27
N GLY A 48 18.07 -24.51 -4.62
CA GLY A 48 16.99 -23.66 -5.16
C GLY A 48 15.64 -24.33 -5.10
N ILE A 49 14.69 -23.73 -5.82
CA ILE A 49 13.33 -24.28 -6.04
C ILE A 49 12.89 -23.95 -7.47
N ASP A 50 12.01 -24.75 -8.05
CA ASP A 50 11.47 -24.52 -9.40
C ASP A 50 10.36 -23.46 -9.40
N GLN A 51 10.64 -22.30 -8.76
CA GLN A 51 9.73 -21.16 -8.63
C GLN A 51 10.55 -19.88 -8.55
N TYR A 52 10.01 -18.79 -9.05
CA TYR A 52 10.52 -17.45 -8.74
C TYR A 52 9.99 -17.01 -7.37
N VAL A 53 10.82 -16.35 -6.58
CA VAL A 53 10.43 -15.85 -5.25
C VAL A 53 10.58 -14.34 -5.23
N LEU A 54 9.47 -13.62 -5.15
CA LEU A 54 9.46 -12.18 -4.92
C LEU A 54 9.35 -11.90 -3.43
N ILE A 55 10.21 -11.03 -2.93
CA ILE A 55 10.12 -10.49 -1.57
C ILE A 55 10.15 -8.96 -1.65
N TYR A 56 9.14 -8.31 -1.10
CA TYR A 56 9.01 -6.87 -0.99
C TYR A 56 9.04 -6.46 0.49
N CYS A 57 10.09 -5.74 0.87
CA CYS A 57 10.28 -5.23 2.23
C CYS A 57 9.56 -3.88 2.37
N VAL A 58 8.52 -3.82 3.20
CA VAL A 58 7.74 -2.61 3.46
C VAL A 58 8.13 -1.91 4.75
N ASP A 59 8.82 -2.61 5.66
CA ASP A 59 9.37 -2.03 6.89
C ASP A 59 10.55 -2.86 7.39
N GLY A 60 11.52 -2.24 8.07
CA GLY A 60 12.71 -2.90 8.57
C GLY A 60 13.74 -3.21 7.49
N CYS A 61 14.55 -4.23 7.71
CA CYS A 61 15.59 -4.65 6.78
C CYS A 61 15.93 -6.14 6.92
N GLY A 62 16.51 -6.67 5.87
CA GLY A 62 16.98 -8.05 5.81
C GLY A 62 18.14 -8.23 4.83
N TRP A 63 18.43 -9.45 4.48
CA TRP A 63 19.47 -9.79 3.53
C TRP A 63 19.10 -11.05 2.74
N TYR A 64 19.76 -11.24 1.62
CA TYR A 64 19.74 -12.51 0.87
C TYR A 64 21.09 -12.78 0.20
N THR A 65 21.33 -14.03 -0.14
CA THR A 65 22.48 -14.47 -0.91
C THR A 65 22.02 -15.21 -2.17
N ILE A 66 22.66 -14.89 -3.29
CA ILE A 66 22.47 -15.54 -4.59
C ILE A 66 23.75 -15.46 -5.39
N GLY A 67 24.10 -16.51 -6.13
CA GLY A 67 25.31 -16.54 -6.93
C GLY A 67 26.59 -16.24 -6.12
N GLY A 68 26.64 -16.64 -4.86
CA GLY A 68 27.76 -16.39 -3.94
C GLY A 68 27.88 -14.92 -3.46
N LYS A 69 26.94 -14.06 -3.79
CA LYS A 69 26.90 -12.65 -3.34
C LYS A 69 25.82 -12.43 -2.32
N LYS A 70 26.15 -11.63 -1.30
CA LYS A 70 25.20 -11.16 -0.28
C LYS A 70 24.71 -9.76 -0.60
N TYR A 71 23.41 -9.55 -0.50
CA TYR A 71 22.75 -8.26 -0.70
C TYR A 71 21.99 -7.89 0.56
N GLU A 72 22.04 -6.62 0.93
CA GLU A 72 21.16 -6.05 1.95
C GLU A 72 19.85 -5.58 1.30
N VAL A 73 18.75 -5.72 2.00
CA VAL A 73 17.43 -5.27 1.60
C VAL A 73 16.90 -4.31 2.65
N LYS A 74 16.44 -3.16 2.20
CA LYS A 74 15.90 -2.09 3.05
C LYS A 74 14.42 -1.88 2.77
N GLN A 75 13.78 -1.11 3.62
CA GLN A 75 12.42 -0.66 3.40
C GLN A 75 12.22 -0.09 2.00
N ASN A 76 11.08 -0.42 1.37
CA ASN A 76 10.69 -0.05 0.01
C ASN A 76 11.55 -0.67 -1.10
N GLN A 77 12.29 -1.71 -0.81
CA GLN A 77 13.01 -2.48 -1.81
C GLN A 77 12.36 -3.85 -2.01
N TYR A 78 12.41 -4.33 -3.23
CA TYR A 78 12.06 -5.70 -3.57
C TYR A 78 13.15 -6.37 -4.40
N PHE A 79 13.13 -7.68 -4.41
CA PHE A 79 13.95 -8.52 -5.27
C PHE A 79 13.19 -9.76 -5.69
N ILE A 80 13.63 -10.40 -6.75
CA ILE A 80 13.09 -11.67 -7.23
C ILE A 80 14.24 -12.67 -7.36
N LEU A 81 14.17 -13.73 -6.57
CA LEU A 81 15.09 -14.86 -6.68
C LEU A 81 14.69 -15.72 -7.88
N PRO A 82 15.63 -16.03 -8.79
CA PRO A 82 15.35 -16.89 -9.93
C PRO A 82 15.09 -18.34 -9.49
N LYS A 83 14.35 -19.06 -10.33
CA LYS A 83 14.10 -20.47 -10.12
C LYS A 83 15.38 -21.31 -10.25
N ASN A 84 15.43 -22.42 -9.53
CA ASN A 84 16.52 -23.41 -9.59
C ASN A 84 17.90 -22.88 -9.21
N GLU A 85 17.99 -21.69 -8.58
CA GLU A 85 19.26 -21.18 -8.08
C GLU A 85 19.34 -21.32 -6.55
N PRO A 86 20.48 -21.80 -6.01
CA PRO A 86 20.71 -21.81 -4.57
C PRO A 86 20.60 -20.41 -3.97
N HIS A 87 19.84 -20.28 -2.90
CA HIS A 87 19.66 -19.00 -2.23
C HIS A 87 19.37 -19.14 -0.74
N GLU A 88 19.63 -18.06 -0.05
CA GLU A 88 19.40 -17.95 1.38
C GLU A 88 18.96 -16.51 1.68
N TYR A 89 18.00 -16.32 2.57
CA TYR A 89 17.52 -14.99 2.96
C TYR A 89 17.01 -14.95 4.39
N GLY A 90 17.02 -13.78 4.99
CA GLY A 90 16.54 -13.60 6.35
C GLY A 90 16.79 -12.22 6.92
N THR A 91 16.63 -12.12 8.25
CA THR A 91 16.97 -10.94 9.04
C THR A 91 18.33 -11.13 9.72
N ASN A 92 18.97 -10.03 10.10
CA ASN A 92 20.15 -10.06 10.97
C ASN A 92 19.72 -10.42 12.40
N ASP A 93 20.68 -10.80 13.24
CA ASP A 93 20.45 -11.06 14.67
C ASP A 93 19.81 -9.84 15.33
N ASN A 94 18.71 -10.08 16.05
CA ASN A 94 17.86 -9.04 16.64
C ASN A 94 17.21 -8.05 15.64
N GLY A 95 17.27 -8.34 14.34
CA GLY A 95 16.59 -7.57 13.29
C GLY A 95 15.20 -8.11 12.99
N SER A 96 14.37 -7.26 12.44
CA SER A 96 13.06 -7.66 11.90
C SER A 96 12.79 -6.96 10.59
N TRP A 97 11.94 -7.56 9.77
CA TRP A 97 11.36 -6.93 8.61
C TRP A 97 9.87 -7.25 8.50
N THR A 98 9.14 -6.39 7.83
CA THR A 98 7.77 -6.65 7.41
C THR A 98 7.79 -6.83 5.90
N ILE A 99 7.36 -7.99 5.44
CA ILE A 99 7.46 -8.36 4.03
C ILE A 99 6.13 -8.86 3.46
N TYR A 100 5.91 -8.52 2.19
CA TYR A 100 5.01 -9.20 1.29
C TYR A 100 5.85 -10.12 0.41
N TRP A 101 5.45 -11.36 0.28
CA TRP A 101 6.21 -12.34 -0.51
C TRP A 101 5.28 -13.23 -1.32
N LEU A 102 5.73 -13.65 -2.48
CA LEU A 102 5.02 -14.64 -3.28
C LEU A 102 6.00 -15.48 -4.10
N HIS A 103 5.60 -16.71 -4.34
CA HIS A 103 6.23 -17.61 -5.28
C HIS A 103 5.35 -17.73 -6.51
N PHE A 104 5.95 -17.70 -7.68
CA PHE A 104 5.22 -17.73 -8.93
C PHE A 104 5.94 -18.51 -10.02
N ARG A 105 5.17 -19.00 -10.96
CA ARG A 105 5.60 -19.76 -12.13
C ARG A 105 4.85 -19.28 -13.38
N GLY A 106 5.14 -19.91 -14.52
CA GLY A 106 4.48 -19.65 -15.78
C GLY A 106 5.45 -19.24 -16.89
N GLU A 107 4.98 -19.26 -18.13
CA GLU A 107 5.78 -18.95 -19.31
C GLU A 107 6.33 -17.51 -19.29
N HIS A 108 5.58 -16.57 -18.74
CA HIS A 108 5.95 -15.15 -18.64
C HIS A 108 6.71 -14.78 -17.36
N ALA A 109 6.88 -15.72 -16.43
CA ALA A 109 7.50 -15.42 -15.14
C ALA A 109 8.91 -14.82 -15.27
N SER A 110 9.72 -15.32 -16.20
CA SER A 110 11.07 -14.83 -16.46
C SER A 110 11.10 -13.36 -16.90
N ILE A 111 10.08 -12.90 -17.63
CA ILE A 111 9.97 -11.51 -18.10
C ILE A 111 9.88 -10.55 -16.91
N PHE A 112 9.08 -10.91 -15.90
CA PHE A 112 8.92 -10.09 -14.70
C PHE A 112 10.13 -10.18 -13.75
N ALA A 113 10.84 -11.30 -13.75
CA ALA A 113 12.02 -11.52 -12.92
C ALA A 113 13.32 -10.92 -13.50
N GLU A 114 13.35 -10.59 -14.80
CA GLU A 114 14.54 -10.07 -15.47
C GLU A 114 15.07 -8.78 -14.80
N GLY A 115 16.33 -8.79 -14.41
CA GLY A 115 17.00 -7.67 -13.74
C GLY A 115 16.65 -7.47 -12.27
N ALA A 116 15.72 -8.28 -11.72
CA ALA A 116 15.24 -8.14 -10.35
C ALA A 116 15.98 -9.03 -9.32
N SER A 117 17.05 -9.70 -9.71
CA SER A 117 17.91 -10.46 -8.78
C SER A 117 18.74 -9.59 -7.83
N LYS A 118 18.83 -8.28 -8.10
CA LYS A 118 19.39 -7.26 -7.21
C LYS A 118 18.25 -6.47 -6.56
N PRO A 119 18.47 -5.86 -5.37
CA PRO A 119 17.45 -5.03 -4.75
C PRO A 119 17.04 -3.87 -5.66
N ILE A 120 15.75 -3.76 -5.93
CA ILE A 120 15.16 -2.66 -6.70
C ILE A 120 14.41 -1.76 -5.74
N GLU A 121 14.72 -0.49 -5.75
CA GLU A 121 14.04 0.49 -4.92
C GLU A 121 12.75 0.95 -5.58
N ILE A 122 11.66 0.83 -4.84
CA ILE A 122 10.39 1.49 -5.17
C ILE A 122 10.44 2.86 -4.53
N ASN A 123 10.96 3.83 -5.27
CA ASN A 123 11.09 5.20 -4.81
C ASN A 123 9.77 5.71 -4.24
N VAL A 124 9.77 6.11 -2.98
CA VAL A 124 8.60 6.65 -2.27
C VAL A 124 8.42 8.11 -2.68
N ALA A 125 8.13 8.32 -3.95
CA ALA A 125 7.69 9.61 -4.46
C ALA A 125 6.15 9.69 -4.38
N VAL A 126 5.64 10.86 -4.51
CA VAL A 126 4.23 11.25 -4.48
C VAL A 126 3.31 10.33 -5.27
N ASN A 127 3.79 9.78 -6.37
CA ASN A 127 3.03 8.87 -7.23
C ASN A 127 3.46 7.42 -7.08
N SER A 128 4.00 7.04 -5.94
CA SER A 128 4.46 5.67 -5.70
C SER A 128 3.32 4.65 -5.74
N ARG A 129 2.09 5.11 -5.48
CA ARG A 129 0.89 4.26 -5.45
C ARG A 129 1.10 2.99 -4.61
N ILE A 130 1.80 3.12 -3.47
CA ILE A 130 2.11 1.99 -2.59
C ILE A 130 0.81 1.34 -2.10
N GLY A 131 -0.16 2.15 -1.67
CA GLY A 131 -1.47 1.66 -1.24
C GLY A 131 -2.18 0.86 -2.32
N ASP A 132 -2.24 1.37 -3.55
CA ASP A 132 -2.86 0.66 -4.68
C ASP A 132 -2.17 -0.69 -4.93
N ARG A 133 -0.84 -0.72 -4.90
CA ARG A 133 -0.05 -1.94 -5.09
C ARG A 133 -0.29 -2.96 -3.99
N LEU A 134 -0.31 -2.53 -2.73
CA LEU A 134 -0.59 -3.40 -1.60
C LEU A 134 -2.04 -3.90 -1.62
N ASN A 135 -3.00 -3.08 -2.05
CA ASN A 135 -4.38 -3.51 -2.22
C ASN A 135 -4.51 -4.62 -3.26
N ILE A 136 -3.80 -4.54 -4.39
CA ILE A 136 -3.77 -5.64 -5.39
C ILE A 136 -3.24 -6.91 -4.73
N PHE A 137 -2.15 -6.84 -3.98
CA PHE A 137 -1.59 -7.99 -3.28
C PHE A 137 -2.56 -8.59 -2.27
N GLU A 138 -3.20 -7.76 -1.45
CA GLU A 138 -4.19 -8.19 -0.46
C GLU A 138 -5.39 -8.86 -1.11
N GLU A 139 -5.84 -8.36 -2.25
CA GLU A 139 -6.93 -8.94 -3.01
C GLU A 139 -6.56 -10.33 -3.56
N ILE A 140 -5.34 -10.49 -4.09
CA ILE A 140 -4.82 -11.81 -4.50
C ILE A 140 -4.79 -12.78 -3.30
N LEU A 141 -4.20 -12.34 -2.17
CA LEU A 141 -4.08 -13.18 -0.97
C LEU A 141 -5.44 -13.64 -0.47
N THR A 142 -6.41 -12.71 -0.43
CA THR A 142 -7.78 -13.01 0.01
C THR A 142 -8.48 -13.95 -0.95
N THR A 143 -8.37 -13.73 -2.26
CA THR A 143 -8.96 -14.60 -3.30
C THR A 143 -8.45 -16.03 -3.16
N LEU A 144 -7.13 -16.21 -3.02
CA LEU A 144 -6.54 -17.55 -2.87
C LEU A 144 -6.82 -18.19 -1.50
N GLN A 145 -7.02 -17.39 -0.46
CA GLN A 145 -7.37 -17.88 0.88
C GLN A 145 -8.76 -18.52 0.91
N TYR A 146 -9.70 -17.98 0.14
CA TYR A 146 -11.10 -18.42 0.09
C TYR A 146 -11.44 -19.07 -1.26
N GLN A 147 -10.43 -19.53 -1.98
CA GLN A 147 -10.59 -20.16 -3.28
C GLN A 147 -11.61 -21.30 -3.26
N GLU A 148 -12.61 -21.22 -4.10
CA GLU A 148 -13.68 -22.22 -4.24
C GLU A 148 -13.59 -22.96 -5.58
N ASP A 149 -13.18 -22.26 -6.65
CA ASP A 149 -13.15 -22.81 -8.01
C ASP A 149 -12.00 -22.30 -8.89
N VAL A 150 -12.01 -22.65 -10.16
CA VAL A 150 -10.99 -22.26 -11.13
C VAL A 150 -11.08 -20.77 -11.52
N GLU A 151 -12.22 -20.13 -11.36
CA GLU A 151 -12.38 -18.72 -11.68
C GLU A 151 -11.61 -17.84 -10.69
N ASP A 152 -11.52 -18.26 -9.42
CA ASP A 152 -10.68 -17.60 -8.42
C ASP A 152 -9.20 -17.67 -8.80
N LEU A 153 -8.72 -18.79 -9.32
CA LEU A 153 -7.35 -18.94 -9.81
C LEU A 153 -7.07 -18.03 -11.01
N ARG A 154 -8.01 -17.97 -11.96
CA ARG A 154 -7.93 -17.09 -13.13
C ARG A 154 -7.93 -15.63 -12.73
N TYR A 155 -8.76 -15.26 -11.77
CA TYR A 155 -8.80 -13.90 -11.22
C TYR A 155 -7.49 -13.54 -10.53
N ALA A 156 -6.98 -14.40 -9.64
CA ALA A 156 -5.69 -14.20 -8.96
C ALA A 156 -4.53 -14.08 -9.95
N SER A 157 -4.49 -14.92 -11.01
CA SER A 157 -3.50 -14.82 -12.08
C SER A 157 -3.57 -13.47 -12.82
N SER A 158 -4.78 -12.99 -13.12
CA SER A 158 -4.95 -11.67 -13.75
C SER A 158 -4.45 -10.54 -12.88
N LEU A 159 -4.73 -10.58 -11.58
CA LEU A 159 -4.21 -9.62 -10.60
C LEU A 159 -2.69 -9.74 -10.42
N LEU A 160 -2.12 -10.95 -10.50
CA LEU A 160 -0.67 -11.16 -10.44
C LEU A 160 0.05 -10.45 -11.58
N HIS A 161 -0.48 -10.52 -12.80
CA HIS A 161 0.05 -9.75 -13.93
C HIS A 161 0.07 -8.24 -13.60
N HIS A 162 -1.02 -7.72 -13.05
CA HIS A 162 -1.11 -6.32 -12.66
C HIS A 162 -0.15 -5.97 -11.51
N PHE A 163 -0.05 -6.81 -10.49
CA PHE A 163 0.86 -6.62 -9.38
C PHE A 163 2.32 -6.57 -9.83
N LEU A 164 2.77 -7.59 -10.59
CA LEU A 164 4.14 -7.64 -11.10
C LEU A 164 4.43 -6.51 -12.10
N ALA A 165 3.47 -6.13 -12.93
CA ALA A 165 3.58 -4.95 -13.79
C ALA A 165 3.75 -3.66 -12.97
N SER A 166 3.07 -3.51 -11.84
CA SER A 166 3.21 -2.39 -10.94
C SER A 166 4.60 -2.28 -10.31
N MET A 167 5.30 -3.41 -10.17
CA MET A 167 6.67 -3.49 -9.65
C MET A 167 7.71 -3.22 -10.75
N ARG A 168 7.54 -3.84 -11.92
CA ARG A 168 8.49 -3.74 -13.04
C ARG A 168 8.36 -2.43 -13.82
N TYR A 169 7.14 -2.01 -14.10
CA TYR A 169 6.85 -0.83 -14.94
C TYR A 169 6.42 0.36 -14.08
N LEU A 170 7.26 0.72 -13.10
CA LEU A 170 6.98 1.77 -12.12
C LEU A 170 6.53 3.10 -12.75
N ARG A 171 7.20 3.51 -13.83
CA ARG A 171 6.89 4.75 -14.54
C ARG A 171 5.48 4.72 -15.13
N GLN A 172 5.12 3.64 -15.81
CA GLN A 172 3.81 3.46 -16.43
C GLN A 172 2.71 3.37 -15.36
N PHE A 173 2.95 2.58 -14.32
CA PHE A 173 2.02 2.42 -13.22
C PHE A 173 1.71 3.75 -12.51
N ARG A 174 2.74 4.55 -12.26
CA ARG A 174 2.59 5.87 -11.66
C ARG A 174 1.83 6.85 -12.55
N ARG A 175 2.14 6.88 -13.83
CA ARG A 175 1.53 7.80 -14.80
C ARG A 175 0.07 7.49 -15.11
N ALA A 176 -0.34 6.23 -15.06
CA ALA A 176 -1.69 5.81 -15.42
C ALA A 176 -2.81 6.43 -14.57
N LYS A 177 -2.52 6.84 -13.33
CA LYS A 177 -3.50 7.50 -12.44
C LYS A 177 -3.52 9.04 -12.60
N HIS A 178 -2.55 9.62 -13.31
CA HIS A 178 -2.39 11.06 -13.48
C HIS A 178 -2.42 11.43 -14.98
N ALA A 179 -3.54 11.19 -15.62
CA ALA A 179 -3.77 11.64 -17.00
C ALA A 179 -4.21 13.12 -17.05
N GLU A 180 -3.36 14.02 -16.52
CA GLU A 180 -3.39 15.42 -16.90
C GLU A 180 -2.12 15.76 -17.68
N PRO A 181 -2.23 16.42 -18.86
CA PRO A 181 -1.08 16.78 -19.65
C PRO A 181 -0.37 17.99 -19.02
N ASN A 182 0.88 17.84 -18.74
CA ASN A 182 1.83 18.80 -18.20
C ASN A 182 1.85 18.96 -16.67
N HIS A 183 2.84 18.35 -16.02
CA HIS A 183 3.79 19.10 -15.22
C HIS A 183 5.02 18.28 -14.83
N ASP A 184 6.13 19.00 -14.68
CA ASP A 184 7.47 18.56 -14.29
C ASP A 184 7.50 17.55 -13.12
N SER A 185 8.51 16.70 -13.16
CA SER A 185 8.86 15.59 -12.28
C SER A 185 9.07 15.93 -10.77
N ASN A 186 8.57 17.06 -10.30
CA ASN A 186 8.57 17.49 -8.91
C ASN A 186 7.17 17.50 -8.31
N ILE A 187 6.38 16.43 -8.50
CA ILE A 187 5.13 16.32 -7.73
C ILE A 187 5.53 16.14 -6.26
N ASN A 188 5.14 17.14 -5.50
CA ASN A 188 5.52 17.36 -4.12
C ASN A 188 4.89 16.28 -3.21
N ILE A 189 5.67 15.74 -2.29
CA ILE A 189 5.25 14.86 -1.20
C ILE A 189 3.99 15.38 -0.49
N VAL A 190 3.90 16.70 -0.40
CA VAL A 190 2.79 17.40 0.23
C VAL A 190 1.50 17.25 -0.56
N ASP A 191 1.54 17.32 -1.90
CA ASP A 191 0.36 17.14 -2.75
C ASP A 191 -0.21 15.71 -2.66
N ALA A 192 0.68 14.71 -2.55
CA ALA A 192 0.22 13.32 -2.33
C ALA A 192 -0.42 13.13 -0.97
N ALA A 193 0.17 13.73 0.05
CA ALA A 193 -0.41 13.68 1.39
C ALA A 193 -1.79 14.34 1.41
N ILE A 194 -1.94 15.49 0.75
CA ILE A 194 -3.21 16.20 0.62
C ILE A 194 -4.24 15.34 -0.12
N HIS A 195 -3.84 14.76 -1.26
CA HIS A 195 -4.73 13.88 -2.02
C HIS A 195 -5.19 12.66 -1.22
N TYR A 196 -4.27 12.01 -0.50
CA TYR A 196 -4.61 10.91 0.41
C TYR A 196 -5.57 11.35 1.53
N MET A 197 -5.37 12.55 2.09
CA MET A 197 -6.28 13.13 3.08
C MET A 197 -7.66 13.41 2.48
N GLU A 198 -7.75 13.89 1.23
CA GLU A 198 -9.00 14.14 0.51
C GLU A 198 -9.79 12.85 0.27
N GLU A 199 -9.13 11.81 -0.24
CA GLU A 199 -9.75 10.51 -0.48
C GLU A 199 -10.26 9.85 0.83
N ASN A 200 -9.67 10.21 1.97
CA ASN A 200 -9.99 9.63 3.27
C ASN A 200 -10.65 10.63 4.22
N ILE A 201 -11.28 11.69 3.71
CA ILE A 201 -11.82 12.78 4.53
C ILE A 201 -12.91 12.30 5.50
N GLU A 202 -13.68 11.29 5.12
CA GLU A 202 -14.75 10.67 5.90
C GLU A 202 -14.25 9.47 6.73
N ASN A 203 -12.97 9.09 6.59
CA ASN A 203 -12.37 7.99 7.32
C ASN A 203 -11.63 8.48 8.57
N ASN A 204 -11.56 7.62 9.58
CA ASN A 204 -10.77 7.91 10.78
C ASN A 204 -9.30 7.52 10.58
N ILE A 205 -8.62 8.20 9.62
CA ILE A 205 -7.19 8.01 9.41
C ILE A 205 -6.37 8.80 10.45
N LYS A 206 -5.27 8.20 10.87
CA LYS A 206 -4.29 8.82 11.75
C LYS A 206 -3.18 9.46 10.92
N LEU A 207 -2.50 10.44 11.49
CA LEU A 207 -1.32 11.07 10.84
C LEU A 207 -0.25 10.04 10.44
N GLN A 208 -0.12 8.95 11.22
CA GLN A 208 0.78 7.84 10.91
C GLN A 208 0.43 7.13 9.60
N ASP A 209 -0.84 7.07 9.24
CA ASP A 209 -1.29 6.44 7.98
C ASP A 209 -0.89 7.30 6.79
N VAL A 210 -1.00 8.63 6.92
CA VAL A 210 -0.50 9.59 5.93
C VAL A 210 1.02 9.47 5.77
N GLN A 211 1.75 9.39 6.89
CA GLN A 211 3.21 9.24 6.89
C GLN A 211 3.66 7.93 6.24
N LYS A 212 2.97 6.83 6.53
CA LYS A 212 3.21 5.54 5.87
C LYS A 212 2.92 5.61 4.37
N TYR A 213 1.85 6.29 3.99
CA TYR A 213 1.47 6.46 2.58
C TYR A 213 2.56 7.22 1.79
N VAL A 214 3.08 8.32 2.34
CA VAL A 214 4.14 9.11 1.70
C VAL A 214 5.54 8.53 1.87
N GLY A 215 5.76 7.61 2.86
CA GLY A 215 6.99 6.83 3.04
C GLY A 215 8.21 7.62 3.54
N TYR A 216 8.00 8.77 4.17
CA TYR A 216 9.07 9.56 4.76
C TYR A 216 9.02 9.54 6.29
N SER A 217 10.15 9.83 6.94
CA SER A 217 10.17 9.99 8.39
C SER A 217 9.21 11.08 8.83
N ALA A 218 8.57 10.89 9.98
CA ALA A 218 7.62 11.84 10.55
C ALA A 218 8.20 13.25 10.65
N THR A 219 9.45 13.36 11.08
CA THR A 219 10.14 14.64 11.26
C THR A 219 10.33 15.38 9.94
N TYR A 220 10.81 14.69 8.92
CA TYR A 220 11.04 15.29 7.59
C TYR A 220 9.71 15.69 6.93
N PHE A 221 8.73 14.78 6.94
CA PHE A 221 7.41 15.04 6.37
C PHE A 221 6.73 16.24 7.02
N ASN A 222 6.69 16.30 8.36
CA ASN A 222 6.07 17.40 9.09
C ASN A 222 6.73 18.76 8.77
N ALA A 223 8.07 18.79 8.71
CA ALA A 223 8.81 20.00 8.38
C ALA A 223 8.53 20.48 6.95
N LEU A 224 8.57 19.57 5.99
CA LEU A 224 8.31 19.87 4.59
C LEU A 224 6.86 20.32 4.36
N PHE A 225 5.89 19.60 4.93
CA PHE A 225 4.48 19.92 4.82
C PHE A 225 4.16 21.30 5.39
N LYS A 226 4.70 21.62 6.59
CA LYS A 226 4.54 22.93 7.21
C LYS A 226 5.20 24.04 6.41
N LYS A 227 6.38 23.78 5.83
CA LYS A 227 7.09 24.75 4.97
C LYS A 227 6.27 25.15 3.75
N GLN A 228 5.55 24.19 3.15
CA GLN A 228 4.82 24.43 1.89
C GLN A 228 3.38 24.90 2.11
N THR A 229 2.68 24.37 3.12
CA THR A 229 1.28 24.70 3.38
C THR A 229 1.07 25.76 4.45
N GLY A 230 2.07 26.05 5.23
CA GLY A 230 1.97 26.90 6.42
C GLY A 230 1.36 26.20 7.65
N TYR A 231 0.87 24.98 7.51
CA TYR A 231 0.18 24.21 8.56
C TYR A 231 0.90 22.88 8.83
N SER A 232 0.78 22.36 10.06
CA SER A 232 1.14 20.96 10.26
C SER A 232 0.15 20.04 9.53
N PRO A 233 0.54 18.80 9.15
CA PRO A 233 -0.36 17.87 8.45
C PRO A 233 -1.68 17.65 9.20
N LEU A 234 -1.63 17.50 10.51
CA LEU A 234 -2.84 17.33 11.35
C LEU A 234 -3.73 18.58 11.34
N GLN A 235 -3.13 19.79 11.44
CA GLN A 235 -3.89 21.03 11.38
C GLN A 235 -4.56 21.19 9.99
N TYR A 236 -3.84 20.86 8.93
CA TYR A 236 -4.34 20.91 7.57
C TYR A 236 -5.51 19.94 7.37
N PHE A 237 -5.35 18.69 7.79
CA PHE A 237 -6.40 17.67 7.68
C PHE A 237 -7.65 18.03 8.50
N ASN A 238 -7.47 18.51 9.72
CA ASN A 238 -8.59 19.02 10.52
C ASN A 238 -9.33 20.17 9.82
N ARG A 239 -8.60 21.09 9.19
CA ARG A 239 -9.19 22.20 8.42
C ARG A 239 -9.98 21.68 7.21
N MET A 240 -9.46 20.69 6.50
CA MET A 240 -10.18 20.02 5.40
C MET A 240 -11.48 19.38 5.90
N LYS A 241 -11.44 18.64 7.02
CA LYS A 241 -12.64 18.06 7.65
C LYS A 241 -13.68 19.13 8.02
N MET A 242 -13.25 20.26 8.56
CA MET A 242 -14.18 21.36 8.89
C MET A 242 -14.78 22.01 7.65
N ASN A 243 -14.02 22.19 6.57
CA ASN A 243 -14.54 22.65 5.29
C ASN A 243 -15.55 21.67 4.68
N HIS A 244 -15.29 20.35 4.81
CA HIS A 244 -16.24 19.33 4.38
C HIS A 244 -17.51 19.31 5.26
N ALA A 245 -17.36 19.54 6.56
CA ALA A 245 -18.49 19.72 7.48
C ALA A 245 -19.38 20.90 7.08
N CYS A 246 -18.81 22.01 6.62
CA CYS A 246 -19.57 23.15 6.10
C CYS A 246 -20.48 22.74 4.94
N LYS A 247 -19.96 21.96 3.98
CA LYS A 247 -20.77 21.41 2.88
C LYS A 247 -21.90 20.53 3.36
N LEU A 248 -21.58 19.58 4.27
CA LEU A 248 -22.61 18.70 4.83
C LEU A 248 -23.68 19.46 5.63
N LEU A 249 -23.29 20.53 6.32
CA LEU A 249 -24.24 21.38 7.07
C LEU A 249 -25.16 22.20 6.15
N SER A 250 -24.67 22.64 4.98
CA SER A 250 -25.45 23.39 3.99
C SER A 250 -26.31 22.48 3.10
N ASP A 251 -25.73 21.37 2.64
CA ASP A 251 -26.31 20.58 1.55
C ASP A 251 -27.15 19.40 2.05
N THR A 252 -27.17 19.15 3.37
CA THR A 252 -27.87 18.00 3.95
C THR A 252 -28.60 18.33 5.26
N ASN A 253 -29.62 17.53 5.56
CA ASN A 253 -30.34 17.60 6.84
C ASN A 253 -29.73 16.70 7.94
N LEU A 254 -28.49 16.25 7.77
CA LEU A 254 -27.81 15.40 8.76
C LEU A 254 -27.67 16.14 10.09
N ARG A 255 -27.94 15.49 11.21
CA ARG A 255 -27.70 16.05 12.54
C ARG A 255 -26.19 16.28 12.75
N ILE A 256 -25.83 17.25 13.58
CA ILE A 256 -24.43 17.58 13.85
C ILE A 256 -23.63 16.37 14.33
N ASN A 257 -24.22 15.51 15.17
CA ASN A 257 -23.57 14.28 15.61
C ASN A 257 -23.38 13.26 14.48
N GLN A 258 -24.27 13.20 13.49
CA GLN A 258 -24.12 12.33 12.32
C GLN A 258 -23.01 12.85 11.41
N ILE A 259 -22.88 14.17 11.22
CA ILE A 259 -21.77 14.79 10.49
C ILE A 259 -20.45 14.50 11.20
N CYS A 260 -20.43 14.65 12.51
CA CYS A 260 -19.29 14.33 13.35
C CYS A 260 -18.80 12.90 13.13
N TYR A 261 -19.71 11.93 13.24
CA TYR A 261 -19.43 10.51 13.03
C TYR A 261 -18.94 10.23 11.58
N LYS A 262 -19.63 10.82 10.58
CA LYS A 262 -19.25 10.69 9.16
C LYS A 262 -17.82 11.17 8.87
N LEU A 263 -17.34 12.18 9.60
CA LEU A 263 -15.98 12.70 9.49
C LEU A 263 -14.97 11.93 10.36
N GLY A 264 -15.36 10.80 10.96
CA GLY A 264 -14.48 10.00 11.81
C GLY A 264 -14.08 10.71 13.11
N ILE A 265 -14.91 11.60 13.62
CA ILE A 265 -14.70 12.31 14.91
C ILE A 265 -15.73 11.78 15.91
N GLU A 266 -15.28 11.03 16.91
CA GLU A 266 -16.18 10.37 17.86
C GLU A 266 -16.77 11.34 18.90
N ASP A 267 -16.02 12.39 19.27
CA ASP A 267 -16.42 13.38 20.27
C ASP A 267 -17.05 14.62 19.61
N SER A 268 -18.36 14.76 19.78
CA SER A 268 -19.14 15.87 19.24
C SER A 268 -18.82 17.22 19.89
N LEU A 269 -18.36 17.23 21.14
CA LEU A 269 -17.92 18.46 21.83
C LEU A 269 -16.56 18.93 21.26
N TYR A 270 -15.65 17.98 21.05
CA TYR A 270 -14.38 18.26 20.39
C TYR A 270 -14.62 18.79 18.97
N PHE A 271 -15.49 18.13 18.18
CA PHE A 271 -15.88 18.59 16.86
C PHE A 271 -16.39 20.05 16.88
N SER A 272 -17.36 20.34 17.76
CA SER A 272 -17.96 21.68 17.83
C SER A 272 -16.95 22.76 18.19
N ARG A 273 -16.00 22.48 19.11
CA ARG A 273 -14.90 23.38 19.45
C ARG A 273 -13.95 23.57 18.28
N LEU A 274 -13.58 22.47 17.61
CA LEU A 274 -12.69 22.51 16.46
C LEU A 274 -13.31 23.28 15.29
N PHE A 275 -14.60 23.04 15.01
CA PHE A 275 -15.36 23.73 13.98
C PHE A 275 -15.42 25.23 14.27
N SER A 276 -15.84 25.63 15.49
CA SER A 276 -15.91 27.05 15.87
C SER A 276 -14.54 27.74 15.82
N LYS A 277 -13.48 27.04 16.22
CA LYS A 277 -12.10 27.57 16.12
C LYS A 277 -11.65 27.75 14.67
N THR A 278 -12.08 26.89 13.77
CA THR A 278 -11.60 26.89 12.38
C THR A 278 -12.43 27.81 11.49
N ILE A 279 -13.77 27.82 11.69
CA ILE A 279 -14.76 28.51 10.82
C ILE A 279 -15.18 29.84 11.42
N GLY A 280 -15.05 30.02 12.74
CA GLY A 280 -15.38 31.27 13.42
C GLY A 280 -16.78 31.31 14.03
N VAL A 281 -17.65 30.36 13.69
CA VAL A 281 -19.03 30.25 14.21
C VAL A 281 -19.32 28.79 14.59
N SER A 282 -20.32 28.56 15.43
CA SER A 282 -20.71 27.19 15.78
C SER A 282 -21.37 26.44 14.61
N PRO A 283 -21.33 25.09 14.58
CA PRO A 283 -22.01 24.32 13.53
C PRO A 283 -23.50 24.65 13.39
N SER A 284 -24.18 24.90 14.51
CA SER A 284 -25.60 25.26 14.51
C SER A 284 -25.87 26.65 13.94
N GLU A 285 -25.01 27.62 14.24
CA GLU A 285 -25.10 28.98 13.67
C GLU A 285 -24.78 28.97 12.19
N TYR A 286 -23.77 28.19 11.77
CA TYR A 286 -23.42 28.03 10.38
C TYR A 286 -24.61 27.51 9.55
N ARG A 287 -25.28 26.43 10.02
CA ARG A 287 -26.47 25.88 9.36
C ARG A 287 -27.59 26.90 9.22
N LYS A 288 -27.94 27.61 10.32
CA LYS A 288 -28.98 28.63 10.30
C LYS A 288 -28.67 29.78 9.32
N SER A 289 -27.39 30.10 9.12
CA SER A 289 -26.97 31.14 8.19
C SER A 289 -27.04 30.67 6.73
N SER A 290 -26.88 29.37 6.47
CA SER A 290 -27.01 28.77 5.14
C SER A 290 -28.48 28.69 4.71
N GLU A 291 -29.39 28.29 5.62
CA GLU A 291 -30.83 28.22 5.37
C GLU A 291 -31.49 29.57 5.07
N LYS A 292 -30.86 30.68 5.46
CA LYS A 292 -31.37 32.06 5.20
C LYS A 292 -30.91 32.63 3.85
N LYS A 293 -30.09 31.91 3.08
CA LYS A 293 -29.57 32.35 1.80
C LYS A 293 -30.29 31.73 0.58
N GLU A 294 -31.20 30.78 0.83
CA GLU A 294 -32.19 30.30 -0.13
C GLU A 294 -33.50 31.12 0.03
#